data_0af65e645407d3f3c3cc6c0d4122df7a
#
_entry.id   0af65e645407d3f3c3cc6c0d4122df7a
#
_cell.length_a   1.000
_cell.length_b   1.000
_cell.length_c   1.000
_cell.angle_alpha   90.00
_cell.angle_beta   90.00
_cell.angle_gamma   90.00
#
_symmetry.space_group_name_H-M   'P 1'
#
loop_
_entity.id
_entity.type
_entity.pdbx_description
1 polymer ?
#
loop_
_entity_poly.entity_id
_entity_poly.type
_entity_poly.pdbx_seq_one_letter_code
_entity_poly.pdbx_strand_id
1 'polypeptide(L)'
;MSNMVKDKVVVVTGSGGGIGRDIVLAMVREGAKVVVNDLGASVSGEGNDAGPAQAVVNEIKAMGGEAVANTDSVSDATGAGRIIQTALDTFGRIDVVVNNAGILRDRFFHKMSVDEWDAVIKVHLYGAYYVSRAAATHFKEQGSGNYIHMTSTSGLVGNFGQANYSAAKLGVMALSKSIALDMQKFNVRSNCIAPFAWSRMIGSIPTDTDAEKARVERIKQMTPAKIAPLAVCLASDAASDTNGQIFAVRNNEIFLMSQPRP
;
A
#
# COMPACT_ATOMS: atom_id res chain seq x y z
N MET A 1 -6.47 7.49 -22.67
CA MET A 1 -5.92 7.60 -21.31
C MET A 1 -6.55 8.82 -20.67
N SER A 2 -7.12 8.68 -19.49
CA SER A 2 -7.84 9.80 -18.84
C SER A 2 -6.89 10.82 -18.18
N ASN A 3 -5.60 10.48 -18.03
CA ASN A 3 -4.57 11.33 -17.41
C ASN A 3 -4.93 11.81 -15.98
N MET A 4 -5.59 10.95 -15.20
CA MET A 4 -6.12 11.29 -13.87
C MET A 4 -5.06 11.76 -12.88
N VAL A 5 -3.81 11.28 -13.02
CA VAL A 5 -2.69 11.62 -12.15
C VAL A 5 -1.48 12.15 -12.95
N LYS A 6 -1.78 12.83 -14.06
CA LYS A 6 -0.76 13.39 -14.95
C LYS A 6 0.21 14.29 -14.18
N ASP A 7 1.50 14.08 -14.41
CA ASP A 7 2.63 14.81 -13.83
C ASP A 7 2.78 14.68 -12.30
N LYS A 8 1.91 13.90 -11.62
CA LYS A 8 2.07 13.61 -10.19
C LYS A 8 3.24 12.66 -9.95
N VAL A 9 4.00 12.92 -8.90
CA VAL A 9 5.05 12.04 -8.41
C VAL A 9 4.51 11.16 -7.31
N VAL A 10 4.54 9.84 -7.53
CA VAL A 10 3.93 8.83 -6.66
C VAL A 10 5.01 7.90 -6.10
N VAL A 11 5.09 7.76 -4.80
CA VAL A 11 5.92 6.76 -4.13
C VAL A 11 5.03 5.59 -3.71
N VAL A 12 5.39 4.37 -4.12
CA VAL A 12 4.67 3.15 -3.70
C VAL A 12 5.65 2.19 -3.03
N THR A 13 5.41 1.88 -1.77
CA THR A 13 6.25 0.93 -1.02
C THR A 13 5.79 -0.51 -1.23
N GLY A 14 6.73 -1.46 -1.28
CA GLY A 14 6.43 -2.86 -1.56
C GLY A 14 5.87 -3.06 -2.98
N SER A 15 6.45 -2.37 -3.98
CA SER A 15 5.91 -2.33 -5.34
C SER A 15 6.72 -3.12 -6.38
N GLY A 16 7.65 -3.97 -5.94
CA GLY A 16 8.32 -4.95 -6.80
C GLY A 16 7.43 -6.12 -7.25
N GLY A 17 6.19 -6.21 -6.76
CA GLY A 17 5.24 -7.26 -7.14
C GLY A 17 3.83 -7.03 -6.61
N GLY A 18 2.91 -7.95 -6.93
CA GLY A 18 1.55 -7.99 -6.40
C GLY A 18 0.78 -6.67 -6.56
N ILE A 19 0.04 -6.28 -5.51
CA ILE A 19 -0.80 -5.08 -5.51
C ILE A 19 0.01 -3.81 -5.79
N GLY A 20 1.19 -3.68 -5.15
CA GLY A 20 2.03 -2.51 -5.33
C GLY A 20 2.50 -2.32 -6.77
N ARG A 21 2.92 -3.40 -7.44
CA ARG A 21 3.28 -3.37 -8.87
C ARG A 21 2.10 -2.94 -9.75
N ASP A 22 0.92 -3.51 -9.53
CA ASP A 22 -0.24 -3.15 -10.34
C ASP A 22 -0.69 -1.70 -10.11
N ILE A 23 -0.53 -1.18 -8.87
CA ILE A 23 -0.77 0.24 -8.57
C ILE A 23 0.22 1.14 -9.35
N VAL A 24 1.53 0.88 -9.30
CA VAL A 24 2.49 1.74 -10.03
C VAL A 24 2.27 1.71 -11.54
N LEU A 25 1.94 0.53 -12.10
CA LEU A 25 1.63 0.42 -13.53
C LEU A 25 0.36 1.20 -13.91
N ALA A 26 -0.67 1.17 -13.07
CA ALA A 26 -1.89 1.94 -13.29
C ALA A 26 -1.64 3.46 -13.16
N MET A 27 -0.87 3.90 -12.16
CA MET A 27 -0.48 5.31 -12.00
C MET A 27 0.26 5.83 -13.22
N VAL A 28 1.23 5.05 -13.74
CA VAL A 28 1.98 5.43 -14.95
C VAL A 28 1.09 5.50 -16.19
N ARG A 29 0.17 4.57 -16.37
CA ARG A 29 -0.81 4.62 -17.49
C ARG A 29 -1.68 5.87 -17.44
N GLU A 30 -1.86 6.46 -16.27
CA GLU A 30 -2.61 7.70 -16.04
C GLU A 30 -1.70 8.95 -15.92
N GLY A 31 -0.43 8.82 -16.31
CA GLY A 31 0.51 9.92 -16.50
C GLY A 31 1.37 10.29 -15.30
N ALA A 32 1.42 9.46 -14.27
CA ALA A 32 2.30 9.69 -13.11
C ALA A 32 3.75 9.28 -13.38
N LYS A 33 4.67 9.92 -12.64
CA LYS A 33 6.06 9.48 -12.43
C LYS A 33 6.14 8.72 -11.11
N VAL A 34 6.88 7.62 -11.05
CA VAL A 34 6.80 6.74 -9.88
C VAL A 34 8.17 6.39 -9.29
N VAL A 35 8.21 6.31 -7.96
CA VAL A 35 9.27 5.62 -7.22
C VAL A 35 8.76 4.22 -6.88
N VAL A 36 9.42 3.22 -7.43
CA VAL A 36 9.17 1.80 -7.15
C VAL A 36 10.07 1.40 -5.98
N ASN A 37 9.52 1.38 -4.76
CA ASN A 37 10.28 0.93 -3.61
C ASN A 37 9.94 -0.53 -3.29
N ASP A 38 10.97 -1.36 -3.21
CA ASP A 38 10.87 -2.74 -2.72
C ASP A 38 12.21 -3.21 -2.18
N LEU A 39 12.24 -3.73 -0.97
CA LEU A 39 13.43 -4.30 -0.36
C LEU A 39 13.87 -5.61 -1.04
N GLY A 40 12.96 -6.26 -1.79
CA GLY A 40 13.18 -7.59 -2.37
C GLY A 40 13.20 -8.71 -1.34
N ALA A 41 12.60 -8.48 -0.17
CA ALA A 41 12.44 -9.51 0.84
C ALA A 41 11.36 -10.53 0.46
N SER A 42 11.45 -11.73 1.07
CA SER A 42 10.42 -12.76 0.99
C SER A 42 9.11 -12.30 1.66
N VAL A 43 8.03 -13.07 1.51
CA VAL A 43 6.74 -12.81 2.18
C VAL A 43 6.89 -12.77 3.71
N SER A 44 7.85 -13.53 4.28
CA SER A 44 8.15 -13.50 5.72
C SER A 44 9.05 -12.33 6.16
N GLY A 45 9.55 -11.52 5.20
CA GLY A 45 10.40 -10.36 5.47
C GLY A 45 11.89 -10.68 5.55
N GLU A 46 12.34 -11.78 4.92
CA GLU A 46 13.74 -12.20 4.91
C GLU A 46 14.39 -11.91 3.55
N GLY A 47 15.66 -11.52 3.59
CA GLY A 47 16.45 -11.24 2.39
C GLY A 47 16.37 -9.80 1.92
N ASN A 48 17.18 -9.50 0.91
CA ASN A 48 17.28 -8.21 0.22
C ASN A 48 17.71 -8.48 -1.23
N ASP A 49 16.90 -8.04 -2.20
CA ASP A 49 17.17 -8.20 -3.63
C ASP A 49 16.62 -6.97 -4.41
N ALA A 50 17.49 -6.24 -5.07
CA ALA A 50 17.11 -5.11 -5.89
C ALA A 50 16.36 -5.50 -7.18
N GLY A 51 16.40 -6.76 -7.58
CA GLY A 51 15.82 -7.27 -8.81
C GLY A 51 14.33 -6.95 -8.99
N PRO A 52 13.46 -7.21 -8.01
CA PRO A 52 12.02 -6.95 -8.13
C PRO A 52 11.68 -5.49 -8.44
N ALA A 53 12.26 -4.54 -7.71
CA ALA A 53 12.03 -3.11 -7.95
C ALA A 53 12.53 -2.70 -9.34
N GLN A 54 13.73 -3.14 -9.71
CA GLN A 54 14.33 -2.79 -11.01
C GLN A 54 13.58 -3.42 -12.18
N ALA A 55 13.05 -4.64 -12.02
CA ALA A 55 12.24 -5.29 -13.05
C ALA A 55 10.97 -4.48 -13.37
N VAL A 56 10.29 -3.98 -12.36
CA VAL A 56 9.10 -3.12 -12.54
C VAL A 56 9.48 -1.78 -13.18
N VAL A 57 10.59 -1.16 -12.78
CA VAL A 57 11.10 0.07 -13.43
C VAL A 57 11.38 -0.17 -14.90
N ASN A 58 12.00 -1.29 -15.27
CA ASN A 58 12.29 -1.64 -16.66
C ASN A 58 10.98 -1.82 -17.47
N GLU A 59 9.99 -2.47 -16.90
CA GLU A 59 8.66 -2.62 -17.50
C GLU A 59 8.00 -1.25 -17.74
N ILE A 60 8.04 -0.35 -16.77
CA ILE A 60 7.49 1.01 -16.88
C ILE A 60 8.20 1.79 -17.98
N LYS A 61 9.52 1.73 -18.04
CA LYS A 61 10.30 2.39 -19.09
C LYS A 61 10.00 1.83 -20.48
N ALA A 62 9.79 0.52 -20.59
CA ALA A 62 9.38 -0.11 -21.86
C ALA A 62 8.00 0.36 -22.34
N MET A 63 7.12 0.79 -21.42
CA MET A 63 5.82 1.40 -21.71
C MET A 63 5.92 2.91 -22.02
N GLY A 64 7.11 3.50 -22.01
CA GLY A 64 7.34 4.94 -22.20
C GLY A 64 7.07 5.79 -20.94
N GLY A 65 6.94 5.18 -19.76
CA GLY A 65 6.73 5.86 -18.47
C GLY A 65 8.05 6.25 -17.78
N GLU A 66 7.94 7.08 -16.74
CA GLU A 66 9.05 7.53 -15.90
C GLU A 66 9.02 6.84 -14.54
N ALA A 67 10.11 6.14 -14.20
CA ALA A 67 10.23 5.44 -12.92
C ALA A 67 11.69 5.36 -12.45
N VAL A 68 11.85 5.31 -11.12
CA VAL A 68 13.12 5.04 -10.45
C VAL A 68 12.92 3.96 -9.38
N ALA A 69 13.91 3.09 -9.23
CA ALA A 69 13.90 2.06 -8.18
C ALA A 69 14.50 2.60 -6.87
N ASN A 70 13.98 2.13 -5.75
CA ASN A 70 14.54 2.32 -4.42
C ASN A 70 14.42 1.01 -3.63
N THR A 71 15.46 0.64 -2.88
CA THR A 71 15.53 -0.63 -2.13
C THR A 71 15.68 -0.44 -0.62
N ASP A 72 15.41 0.76 -0.13
CA ASP A 72 15.46 1.03 1.30
C ASP A 72 14.30 0.39 2.05
N SER A 73 14.55 0.03 3.32
CA SER A 73 13.55 -0.56 4.19
C SER A 73 12.60 0.50 4.75
N VAL A 74 11.30 0.20 4.74
CA VAL A 74 10.28 1.02 5.41
C VAL A 74 10.33 0.88 6.93
N SER A 75 10.88 -0.22 7.47
CA SER A 75 10.92 -0.50 8.92
C SER A 75 12.02 0.28 9.67
N ASP A 76 12.81 1.07 8.95
CA ASP A 76 13.83 1.97 9.48
C ASP A 76 13.51 3.42 9.10
N ALA A 77 13.55 4.33 10.07
CA ALA A 77 13.20 5.73 9.86
C ALA A 77 14.15 6.43 8.86
N THR A 78 15.43 6.07 8.86
CA THR A 78 16.43 6.61 7.93
C THR A 78 16.17 6.08 6.51
N GLY A 79 15.87 4.79 6.38
CA GLY A 79 15.48 4.18 5.11
C GLY A 79 14.21 4.81 4.54
N ALA A 80 13.19 5.01 5.36
CA ALA A 80 11.96 5.70 4.96
C ALA A 80 12.23 7.13 4.47
N GLY A 81 13.17 7.86 5.11
CA GLY A 81 13.63 9.17 4.65
C GLY A 81 14.26 9.11 3.26
N ARG A 82 15.12 8.11 3.00
CA ARG A 82 15.75 7.93 1.69
C ARG A 82 14.77 7.56 0.58
N ILE A 83 13.69 6.83 0.91
CA ILE A 83 12.61 6.54 -0.05
C ILE A 83 11.98 7.86 -0.56
N ILE A 84 11.65 8.78 0.35
CA ILE A 84 11.08 10.08 -0.02
C ILE A 84 12.11 10.95 -0.74
N GLN A 85 13.36 10.95 -0.26
CA GLN A 85 14.44 11.70 -0.89
C GLN A 85 14.68 11.25 -2.35
N THR A 86 14.52 9.97 -2.66
CA THR A 86 14.61 9.44 -4.03
C THR A 86 13.60 10.12 -4.98
N ALA A 87 12.37 10.40 -4.50
CA ALA A 87 11.38 11.13 -5.30
C ALA A 87 11.80 12.59 -5.53
N LEU A 88 12.30 13.25 -4.49
CA LEU A 88 12.74 14.65 -4.56
C LEU A 88 13.96 14.82 -5.46
N ASP A 89 14.97 13.95 -5.32
CA ASP A 89 16.19 14.01 -6.12
C ASP A 89 15.93 13.70 -7.59
N THR A 90 14.99 12.78 -7.88
CA THR A 90 14.73 12.35 -9.26
C THR A 90 13.72 13.24 -9.98
N PHE A 91 12.67 13.68 -9.28
CA PHE A 91 11.52 14.34 -9.90
C PHE A 91 11.23 15.74 -9.34
N GLY A 92 11.98 16.19 -8.32
CA GLY A 92 11.89 17.53 -7.74
C GLY A 92 10.68 17.75 -6.81
N ARG A 93 9.78 16.76 -6.64
CA ARG A 93 8.56 16.86 -5.82
C ARG A 93 8.05 15.50 -5.40
N ILE A 94 7.04 15.50 -4.55
CA ILE A 94 6.25 14.32 -4.20
C ILE A 94 4.79 14.72 -4.03
N ASP A 95 3.84 13.97 -4.60
CA ASP A 95 2.41 14.27 -4.55
C ASP A 95 1.60 13.18 -3.83
N VAL A 96 2.02 11.92 -3.95
CA VAL A 96 1.29 10.78 -3.40
C VAL A 96 2.24 9.78 -2.76
N VAL A 97 1.87 9.30 -1.58
CA VAL A 97 2.52 8.16 -0.92
C VAL A 97 1.51 7.02 -0.77
N VAL A 98 1.84 5.87 -1.35
CA VAL A 98 1.07 4.64 -1.16
C VAL A 98 1.85 3.71 -0.23
N ASN A 99 1.41 3.60 1.02
CA ASN A 99 1.96 2.69 2.02
C ASN A 99 1.39 1.28 1.80
N ASN A 100 2.07 0.50 0.95
CA ASN A 100 1.64 -0.85 0.58
C ASN A 100 2.56 -1.96 1.11
N ALA A 101 3.81 -1.67 1.43
CA ALA A 101 4.77 -2.66 1.94
C ALA A 101 4.21 -3.48 3.11
N GLY A 102 4.49 -4.77 3.10
CA GLY A 102 3.99 -5.65 4.14
C GLY A 102 4.57 -7.05 4.09
N ILE A 103 4.57 -7.70 5.24
CA ILE A 103 4.99 -9.08 5.45
C ILE A 103 3.93 -9.85 6.23
N LEU A 104 4.02 -11.16 6.26
CA LEU A 104 3.19 -12.01 7.12
C LEU A 104 4.05 -12.93 7.95
N ARG A 105 3.69 -13.03 9.22
CA ARG A 105 4.19 -14.02 10.18
C ARG A 105 3.01 -14.54 10.98
N ASP A 106 2.14 -15.29 10.27
CA ASP A 106 0.90 -15.81 10.84
C ASP A 106 1.20 -16.93 11.85
N ARG A 107 0.60 -16.82 13.02
CA ARG A 107 0.74 -17.78 14.10
C ARG A 107 -0.46 -17.68 15.05
N PHE A 108 -1.03 -18.78 15.50
CA PHE A 108 -2.06 -18.73 16.55
C PHE A 108 -1.52 -17.98 17.77
N PHE A 109 -2.36 -17.14 18.38
CA PHE A 109 -1.98 -16.15 19.40
C PHE A 109 -1.13 -16.74 20.53
N HIS A 110 -1.54 -17.90 21.08
CA HIS A 110 -0.81 -18.57 22.18
C HIS A 110 0.56 -19.16 21.80
N LYS A 111 0.90 -19.16 20.50
CA LYS A 111 2.20 -19.65 19.98
C LYS A 111 3.00 -18.55 19.27
N MET A 112 2.45 -17.34 19.15
CA MET A 112 3.08 -16.22 18.48
C MET A 112 4.26 -15.71 19.31
N SER A 113 5.44 -15.69 18.71
CA SER A 113 6.64 -15.13 19.35
C SER A 113 6.65 -13.60 19.32
N VAL A 114 7.45 -13.00 20.19
CA VAL A 114 7.69 -11.54 20.18
C VAL A 114 8.31 -11.11 18.85
N ASP A 115 9.21 -11.89 18.28
CA ASP A 115 9.84 -11.57 16.98
C ASP A 115 8.85 -11.60 15.83
N GLU A 116 7.91 -12.55 15.82
CA GLU A 116 6.82 -12.61 14.81
C GLU A 116 5.87 -11.41 14.95
N TRP A 117 5.61 -10.99 16.18
CA TRP A 117 4.84 -9.78 16.47
C TRP A 117 5.56 -8.52 16.01
N ASP A 118 6.78 -8.31 16.48
CA ASP A 118 7.57 -7.10 16.25
C ASP A 118 7.88 -6.90 14.77
N ALA A 119 8.25 -7.95 14.04
CA ALA A 119 8.53 -7.86 12.61
C ALA A 119 7.33 -7.31 11.83
N VAL A 120 6.12 -7.81 12.11
CA VAL A 120 4.89 -7.36 11.44
C VAL A 120 4.54 -5.93 11.84
N ILE A 121 4.59 -5.58 13.12
CA ILE A 121 4.34 -4.21 13.60
C ILE A 121 5.33 -3.23 12.98
N LYS A 122 6.63 -3.57 12.94
CA LYS A 122 7.69 -2.71 12.38
C LYS A 122 7.47 -2.42 10.90
N VAL A 123 7.15 -3.43 10.09
CA VAL A 123 6.98 -3.22 8.65
C VAL A 123 5.66 -2.48 8.36
N HIS A 124 4.55 -2.91 8.95
CA HIS A 124 3.24 -2.36 8.59
C HIS A 124 2.93 -1.03 9.27
N LEU A 125 3.05 -0.96 10.61
CA LEU A 125 2.63 0.22 11.36
C LEU A 125 3.74 1.28 11.42
N TYR A 126 4.93 0.88 11.87
CA TYR A 126 6.07 1.81 11.89
C TYR A 126 6.46 2.23 10.48
N GLY A 127 6.45 1.30 9.50
CA GLY A 127 6.76 1.63 8.11
C GLY A 127 5.80 2.67 7.53
N ALA A 128 4.49 2.49 7.72
CA ALA A 128 3.51 3.48 7.29
C ALA A 128 3.72 4.83 7.99
N TYR A 129 4.03 4.83 9.30
CA TYR A 129 4.33 6.04 10.05
C TYR A 129 5.61 6.73 9.54
N TYR A 130 6.72 6.01 9.41
CA TYR A 130 8.01 6.60 9.02
C TYR A 130 7.96 7.21 7.62
N VAL A 131 7.42 6.49 6.64
CA VAL A 131 7.32 6.98 5.25
C VAL A 131 6.36 8.18 5.18
N SER A 132 5.21 8.11 5.87
CA SER A 132 4.27 9.23 5.91
C SER A 132 4.88 10.45 6.61
N ARG A 133 5.58 10.26 7.72
CA ARG A 133 6.22 11.34 8.46
C ARG A 133 7.33 12.02 7.65
N ALA A 134 8.10 11.24 6.90
CA ALA A 134 9.13 11.78 6.00
C ALA A 134 8.53 12.68 4.90
N ALA A 135 7.39 12.30 4.32
CA ALA A 135 6.71 13.11 3.30
C ALA A 135 5.94 14.31 3.87
N ALA A 136 5.54 14.28 5.15
CA ALA A 136 4.61 15.26 5.73
C ALA A 136 5.10 16.71 5.67
N THR A 137 6.39 16.97 5.87
CA THR A 137 6.97 18.31 5.79
C THR A 137 6.89 18.86 4.37
N HIS A 138 7.20 18.04 3.37
CA HIS A 138 7.13 18.41 1.96
C HIS A 138 5.68 18.68 1.54
N PHE A 139 4.73 17.84 1.92
CA PHE A 139 3.30 18.08 1.66
C PHE A 139 2.79 19.37 2.30
N LYS A 140 3.21 19.64 3.55
CA LYS A 140 2.88 20.89 4.23
C LYS A 140 3.40 22.11 3.48
N GLU A 141 4.66 22.08 3.06
CA GLU A 141 5.30 23.18 2.32
C GLU A 141 4.69 23.38 0.93
N GLN A 142 4.32 22.30 0.25
CA GLN A 142 3.62 22.34 -1.03
C GLN A 142 2.17 22.81 -0.93
N GLY A 143 1.54 22.74 0.25
CA GLY A 143 0.11 22.99 0.42
C GLY A 143 -0.76 21.94 -0.29
N SER A 144 -0.24 20.74 -0.51
CA SER A 144 -0.94 19.62 -1.14
C SER A 144 -0.22 18.30 -0.89
N GLY A 145 -0.97 17.20 -0.86
CA GLY A 145 -0.42 15.86 -0.71
C GLY A 145 -1.50 14.81 -0.51
N ASN A 146 -1.14 13.56 -0.72
CA ASN A 146 -2.10 12.47 -0.57
C ASN A 146 -1.43 11.20 -0.04
N TYR A 147 -2.01 10.63 1.00
CA TYR A 147 -1.64 9.33 1.54
C TYR A 147 -2.71 8.30 1.21
N ILE A 148 -2.28 7.14 0.73
CA ILE A 148 -3.11 5.95 0.54
C ILE A 148 -2.47 4.82 1.34
N HIS A 149 -3.17 4.33 2.35
CA HIS A 149 -2.68 3.28 3.22
C HIS A 149 -3.36 1.95 2.91
N MET A 150 -2.57 0.92 2.63
CA MET A 150 -3.12 -0.43 2.48
C MET A 150 -3.38 -1.02 3.86
N THR A 151 -4.65 -1.12 4.22
CA THR A 151 -5.12 -1.80 5.43
C THR A 151 -5.63 -3.20 5.12
N SER A 152 -6.50 -3.77 5.93
CA SER A 152 -7.08 -5.10 5.73
C SER A 152 -8.40 -5.24 6.49
N THR A 153 -9.31 -6.04 5.97
CA THR A 153 -10.46 -6.51 6.74
C THR A 153 -10.08 -7.31 7.99
N SER A 154 -8.90 -7.94 8.00
CA SER A 154 -8.36 -8.56 9.23
C SER A 154 -8.20 -7.55 10.37
N GLY A 155 -7.89 -6.28 10.08
CA GLY A 155 -7.85 -5.22 11.08
C GLY A 155 -9.24 -4.79 11.58
N LEU A 156 -10.28 -4.93 10.75
CA LEU A 156 -11.65 -4.52 11.11
C LEU A 156 -12.40 -5.60 11.90
N VAL A 157 -12.23 -6.87 11.50
CA VAL A 157 -13.03 -7.98 12.06
C VAL A 157 -12.19 -9.09 12.71
N GLY A 158 -10.87 -9.01 12.62
CA GLY A 158 -9.96 -10.06 13.08
C GLY A 158 -9.79 -11.18 12.05
N ASN A 159 -8.73 -11.99 12.23
CA ASN A 159 -8.52 -13.22 11.45
C ASN A 159 -7.70 -14.22 12.27
N PHE A 160 -7.93 -15.51 12.03
CA PHE A 160 -7.19 -16.58 12.71
C PHE A 160 -5.68 -16.47 12.44
N GLY A 161 -4.89 -16.60 13.50
CA GLY A 161 -3.43 -16.58 13.40
C GLY A 161 -2.81 -15.21 13.05
N GLN A 162 -3.59 -14.15 12.99
CA GLN A 162 -3.14 -12.83 12.52
C GLN A 162 -3.26 -11.73 13.58
N ALA A 163 -3.04 -12.03 14.85
CA ALA A 163 -3.14 -11.03 15.92
C ALA A 163 -2.19 -9.84 15.71
N ASN A 164 -0.94 -10.09 15.30
CA ASN A 164 0.06 -9.08 14.93
C ASN A 164 -0.39 -8.25 13.71
N TYR A 165 -0.79 -8.92 12.64
CA TYR A 165 -1.22 -8.29 11.39
C TYR A 165 -2.51 -7.48 11.58
N SER A 166 -3.50 -8.02 12.28
CA SER A 166 -4.77 -7.35 12.58
C SER A 166 -4.54 -6.08 13.42
N ALA A 167 -3.70 -6.17 14.46
CA ALA A 167 -3.33 -5.00 15.28
C ALA A 167 -2.62 -3.93 14.45
N ALA A 168 -1.64 -4.31 13.62
CA ALA A 168 -0.94 -3.38 12.74
C ALA A 168 -1.89 -2.71 11.75
N LYS A 169 -2.79 -3.46 11.10
CA LYS A 169 -3.71 -2.93 10.08
C LYS A 169 -4.81 -2.05 10.66
N LEU A 170 -5.29 -2.33 11.87
CA LEU A 170 -6.17 -1.41 12.58
C LEU A 170 -5.41 -0.14 13.02
N GLY A 171 -4.16 -0.28 13.48
CA GLY A 171 -3.29 0.85 13.80
C GLY A 171 -3.03 1.76 12.60
N VAL A 172 -2.84 1.20 11.41
CA VAL A 172 -2.70 1.97 10.15
C VAL A 172 -3.97 2.75 9.83
N MET A 173 -5.16 2.19 10.08
CA MET A 173 -6.43 2.93 9.91
C MET A 173 -6.53 4.13 10.86
N ALA A 174 -6.16 3.93 12.13
CA ALA A 174 -6.15 5.01 13.13
C ALA A 174 -5.12 6.10 12.76
N LEU A 175 -3.91 5.69 12.33
CA LEU A 175 -2.88 6.61 11.83
C LEU A 175 -3.40 7.44 10.65
N SER A 176 -4.02 6.82 9.66
CA SER A 176 -4.58 7.50 8.49
C SER A 176 -5.62 8.56 8.88
N LYS A 177 -6.52 8.24 9.83
CA LYS A 177 -7.52 9.19 10.34
C LYS A 177 -6.88 10.38 11.04
N SER A 178 -5.87 10.15 11.86
CA SER A 178 -5.14 11.21 12.55
C SER A 178 -4.42 12.13 11.56
N ILE A 179 -3.73 11.55 10.56
CA ILE A 179 -3.11 12.32 9.48
C ILE A 179 -4.16 13.15 8.72
N ALA A 180 -5.33 12.56 8.41
CA ALA A 180 -6.41 13.24 7.70
C ALA A 180 -6.89 14.49 8.45
N LEU A 181 -6.96 14.45 9.78
CA LEU A 181 -7.34 15.58 10.63
C LEU A 181 -6.22 16.60 10.76
N ASP A 182 -5.01 16.16 11.09
CA ASP A 182 -3.87 17.04 11.37
C ASP A 182 -3.41 17.83 10.14
N MET A 183 -3.49 17.19 8.97
CA MET A 183 -2.93 17.70 7.73
C MET A 183 -3.98 18.36 6.81
N GLN A 184 -5.27 18.29 7.13
CA GLN A 184 -6.35 18.85 6.32
C GLN A 184 -6.17 20.33 5.97
N LYS A 185 -5.70 21.13 6.93
CA LYS A 185 -5.45 22.56 6.73
C LYS A 185 -4.34 22.89 5.72
N PHE A 186 -3.58 21.88 5.31
CA PHE A 186 -2.53 21.98 4.29
C PHE A 186 -2.96 21.32 2.97
N ASN A 187 -4.24 21.05 2.76
CA ASN A 187 -4.75 20.33 1.59
C ASN A 187 -4.16 18.91 1.43
N VAL A 188 -3.84 18.25 2.54
CA VAL A 188 -3.31 16.88 2.53
C VAL A 188 -4.42 15.92 2.93
N ARG A 189 -4.63 14.91 2.10
CA ARG A 189 -5.64 13.87 2.32
C ARG A 189 -4.98 12.56 2.74
N SER A 190 -5.71 11.74 3.49
CA SER A 190 -5.26 10.42 3.90
C SER A 190 -6.43 9.44 3.94
N ASN A 191 -6.35 8.38 3.15
CA ASN A 191 -7.41 7.37 3.02
C ASN A 191 -6.83 5.96 3.09
N CYS A 192 -7.68 4.99 3.41
CA CYS A 192 -7.32 3.58 3.49
C CYS A 192 -8.00 2.74 2.42
N ILE A 193 -7.28 1.75 1.90
CA ILE A 193 -7.83 0.66 1.07
C ILE A 193 -7.64 -0.67 1.81
N ALA A 194 -8.71 -1.41 2.03
CA ALA A 194 -8.71 -2.80 2.51
C ALA A 194 -8.93 -3.74 1.30
N PRO A 195 -7.86 -4.29 0.70
CA PRO A 195 -7.96 -5.08 -0.51
C PRO A 195 -8.39 -6.52 -0.21
N PHE A 196 -9.27 -7.06 -1.05
CA PHE A 196 -9.45 -8.50 -1.23
C PHE A 196 -8.78 -8.89 -2.54
N ALA A 197 -7.55 -9.38 -2.48
CA ALA A 197 -6.80 -9.79 -3.65
C ALA A 197 -6.30 -11.23 -3.51
N TRP A 198 -6.38 -11.98 -4.60
CA TRP A 198 -5.72 -13.28 -4.70
C TRP A 198 -4.22 -13.08 -4.52
N SER A 199 -3.64 -13.81 -3.60
CA SER A 199 -2.20 -13.85 -3.39
C SER A 199 -1.72 -15.29 -3.31
N ARG A 200 -0.41 -15.49 -3.45
CA ARG A 200 0.22 -16.80 -3.24
C ARG A 200 -0.11 -17.42 -1.87
N MET A 201 -0.52 -16.59 -0.91
CA MET A 201 -0.90 -17.01 0.44
C MET A 201 -2.27 -17.72 0.49
N ILE A 202 -3.18 -17.41 -0.42
CA ILE A 202 -4.50 -18.05 -0.51
C ILE A 202 -4.40 -19.39 -1.26
N GLY A 203 -3.26 -19.67 -1.91
CA GLY A 203 -3.00 -20.92 -2.65
C GLY A 203 -2.98 -22.20 -1.79
N SER A 204 -3.04 -22.08 -0.45
CA SER A 204 -3.12 -23.20 0.49
C SER A 204 -4.56 -23.62 0.86
N ILE A 205 -5.59 -23.02 0.25
CA ILE A 205 -6.97 -23.44 0.49
C ILE A 205 -7.18 -24.86 -0.05
N PRO A 206 -7.70 -25.80 0.76
CA PRO A 206 -8.04 -27.14 0.28
C PRO A 206 -8.99 -27.09 -0.92
N THR A 207 -8.81 -28.01 -1.87
CA THR A 207 -9.62 -28.14 -3.09
C THR A 207 -10.12 -29.56 -3.26
N ASP A 208 -10.45 -30.22 -2.17
CA ASP A 208 -10.85 -31.62 -2.15
C ASP A 208 -12.29 -31.82 -2.64
N THR A 209 -13.15 -30.82 -2.45
CA THR A 209 -14.56 -30.83 -2.86
C THR A 209 -14.82 -29.89 -4.03
N ASP A 210 -15.89 -30.12 -4.80
CA ASP A 210 -16.29 -29.25 -5.90
C ASP A 210 -16.74 -27.86 -5.42
N ALA A 211 -17.29 -27.77 -4.21
CA ALA A 211 -17.63 -26.49 -3.57
C ALA A 211 -16.37 -25.66 -3.24
N GLU A 212 -15.31 -26.31 -2.75
CA GLU A 212 -14.01 -25.68 -2.48
C GLU A 212 -13.33 -25.23 -3.78
N LYS A 213 -13.34 -26.06 -4.83
CA LYS A 213 -12.83 -25.69 -6.16
C LYS A 213 -13.55 -24.46 -6.69
N ALA A 214 -14.90 -24.46 -6.67
CA ALA A 214 -15.70 -23.33 -7.12
C ALA A 214 -15.45 -22.06 -6.28
N ARG A 215 -15.20 -22.19 -4.98
CA ARG A 215 -14.80 -21.09 -4.10
C ARG A 215 -13.43 -20.53 -4.51
N VAL A 216 -12.44 -21.39 -4.72
CA VAL A 216 -11.08 -20.98 -5.13
C VAL A 216 -11.12 -20.27 -6.48
N GLU A 217 -11.86 -20.78 -7.46
CA GLU A 217 -11.99 -20.14 -8.77
C GLU A 217 -12.62 -18.72 -8.68
N ARG A 218 -13.60 -18.52 -7.80
CA ARG A 218 -14.15 -17.18 -7.53
C ARG A 218 -13.12 -16.26 -6.89
N ILE A 219 -12.32 -16.76 -5.96
CA ILE A 219 -11.28 -15.98 -5.27
C ILE A 219 -10.14 -15.61 -6.24
N LYS A 220 -9.77 -16.49 -7.17
CA LYS A 220 -8.77 -16.21 -8.22
C LYS A 220 -9.14 -15.01 -9.10
N GLN A 221 -10.43 -14.70 -9.25
CA GLN A 221 -10.87 -13.52 -9.99
C GLN A 221 -10.55 -12.20 -9.28
N MET A 222 -10.25 -12.24 -7.98
CA MET A 222 -9.84 -11.07 -7.19
C MET A 222 -8.36 -10.75 -7.46
N THR A 223 -8.03 -10.39 -8.68
CA THR A 223 -6.65 -10.08 -9.06
C THR A 223 -6.16 -8.80 -8.40
N PRO A 224 -4.86 -8.67 -8.10
CA PRO A 224 -4.25 -7.44 -7.59
C PRO A 224 -4.55 -6.20 -8.44
N ALA A 225 -4.63 -6.36 -9.76
CA ALA A 225 -4.93 -5.29 -10.71
C ALA A 225 -6.27 -4.59 -10.44
N LYS A 226 -7.25 -5.26 -9.81
CA LYS A 226 -8.55 -4.68 -9.48
C LYS A 226 -8.53 -3.67 -8.33
N ILE A 227 -7.43 -3.62 -7.58
CA ILE A 227 -7.22 -2.65 -6.51
C ILE A 227 -6.74 -1.31 -7.08
N ALA A 228 -5.95 -1.36 -8.14
CA ALA A 228 -5.26 -0.20 -8.70
C ALA A 228 -6.20 0.95 -9.15
N PRO A 229 -7.38 0.72 -9.76
CA PRO A 229 -8.27 1.82 -10.17
C PRO A 229 -8.72 2.71 -9.02
N LEU A 230 -9.01 2.14 -7.83
CA LEU A 230 -9.36 2.94 -6.66
C LEU A 230 -8.15 3.73 -6.15
N ALA A 231 -6.95 3.16 -6.16
CA ALA A 231 -5.74 3.87 -5.76
C ALA A 231 -5.47 5.07 -6.69
N VAL A 232 -5.64 4.91 -8.00
CA VAL A 232 -5.54 6.01 -8.98
C VAL A 232 -6.60 7.07 -8.72
N CYS A 233 -7.85 6.69 -8.52
CA CYS A 233 -8.94 7.61 -8.20
C CYS A 233 -8.63 8.43 -6.94
N LEU A 234 -8.23 7.79 -5.84
CA LEU A 234 -7.88 8.46 -4.59
C LEU A 234 -6.65 9.37 -4.74
N ALA A 235 -5.69 9.03 -5.61
CA ALA A 235 -4.53 9.85 -5.92
C ALA A 235 -4.86 11.09 -6.76
N SER A 236 -5.96 11.06 -7.49
CA SER A 236 -6.37 12.11 -8.41
C SER A 236 -7.11 13.27 -7.71
N ASP A 237 -7.26 14.36 -8.45
CA ASP A 237 -8.02 15.52 -7.98
C ASP A 237 -9.54 15.27 -8.02
N ALA A 238 -10.00 14.25 -8.74
CA ALA A 238 -11.39 13.80 -8.72
C ALA A 238 -11.86 13.34 -7.32
N ALA A 239 -10.93 12.98 -6.44
CA ALA A 239 -11.22 12.60 -5.05
C ALA A 239 -10.85 13.70 -4.04
N SER A 240 -10.82 14.99 -4.44
CA SER A 240 -10.43 16.13 -3.58
C SER A 240 -11.20 16.18 -2.27
N ASP A 241 -12.49 15.82 -2.28
CA ASP A 241 -13.36 15.85 -1.11
C ASP A 241 -13.33 14.55 -0.28
N THR A 242 -12.51 13.56 -0.70
CA THR A 242 -12.41 12.26 -0.03
C THR A 242 -11.23 12.26 0.94
N ASN A 243 -11.51 12.35 2.24
CA ASN A 243 -10.51 12.36 3.29
C ASN A 243 -10.95 11.54 4.51
N GLY A 244 -10.02 10.84 5.16
CA GLY A 244 -10.26 10.04 6.36
C GLY A 244 -11.11 8.77 6.13
N GLN A 245 -11.29 8.33 4.88
CA GLN A 245 -12.18 7.23 4.53
C GLN A 245 -11.46 5.89 4.48
N ILE A 246 -12.24 4.81 4.67
CA ILE A 246 -11.79 3.43 4.55
C ILE A 246 -12.65 2.74 3.49
N PHE A 247 -12.01 2.30 2.42
CA PHE A 247 -12.65 1.57 1.34
C PHE A 247 -12.22 0.11 1.36
N ALA A 248 -13.14 -0.81 1.10
CA ALA A 248 -12.80 -2.19 0.78
C ALA A 248 -13.01 -2.43 -0.72
N VAL A 249 -12.09 -3.17 -1.34
CA VAL A 249 -12.20 -3.55 -2.75
C VAL A 249 -12.24 -5.06 -2.84
N ARG A 250 -13.34 -5.59 -3.41
CA ARG A 250 -13.52 -7.02 -3.62
C ARG A 250 -13.96 -7.28 -5.06
N ASN A 251 -13.07 -7.83 -5.85
CA ASN A 251 -13.31 -8.04 -7.28
C ASN A 251 -13.65 -6.70 -7.98
N ASN A 252 -14.86 -6.54 -8.51
CA ASN A 252 -15.32 -5.32 -9.18
C ASN A 252 -16.21 -4.44 -8.26
N GLU A 253 -16.22 -4.71 -6.96
CA GLU A 253 -17.02 -4.00 -5.98
C GLU A 253 -16.14 -3.13 -5.08
N ILE A 254 -16.58 -1.90 -4.81
CA ILE A 254 -15.96 -0.97 -3.88
C ILE A 254 -16.98 -0.67 -2.78
N PHE A 255 -16.57 -0.86 -1.53
CA PHE A 255 -17.40 -0.61 -0.36
C PHE A 255 -16.80 0.53 0.45
N LEU A 256 -17.61 1.52 0.79
CA LEU A 256 -17.27 2.49 1.83
C LEU A 256 -17.57 1.86 3.19
N MET A 257 -16.53 1.71 4.02
CA MET A 257 -16.68 1.08 5.33
C MET A 257 -17.31 2.06 6.32
N SER A 258 -18.34 1.58 7.01
CA SER A 258 -18.92 2.32 8.13
C SER A 258 -17.87 2.53 9.22
N GLN A 259 -17.81 3.74 9.75
CA GLN A 259 -16.88 4.11 10.82
C GLN A 259 -17.65 4.33 12.11
N PRO A 260 -17.03 4.06 13.29
CA PRO A 260 -17.63 4.43 14.56
C PRO A 260 -18.02 5.91 14.56
N ARG A 261 -19.22 6.20 15.01
CA ARG A 261 -19.72 7.57 15.18
C ARG A 261 -20.02 7.77 16.65
N PRO A 262 -19.80 8.97 17.19
CA PRO A 262 -20.22 9.29 18.57
C PRO A 262 -21.73 9.21 18.71
#